data_c57fc29df141875c77febf7aa8aa3001
#
_entry.id   c57fc29df141875c77febf7aa8aa3001
#
_cell.length_a   1.000
_cell.length_b   1.000
_cell.length_c   1.000
_cell.angle_alpha   90.00
_cell.angle_beta   90.00
_cell.angle_gamma   90.00
#
_symmetry.space_group_name_H-M   'P 1'
#
loop_
_entity.id
_entity.type
_entity.pdbx_description
1 polymer ?
#
loop_
_entity_poly.entity_id
_entity_poly.type
_entity_poly.pdbx_seq_one_letter_code
_entity_poly.pdbx_strand_id
1 'polypeptide(L)'
;MLDGSKTAIARKKKLRERVIRMYEELAHYVESNCNDDMATFLLSGFQPTATTKAPPQPLEQVSIVSVVQGSVSGQMKVRFNRVPRAVDYDVRRGAVPSGGGMPTAWTEERTTKTSLIIDNLTPGTTYAFQVRAFGRSGSTDWSDAVIRIAV
;
A
#
# COMPACT_ATOMS: atom_id res chain seq x y z
N MET A 1 -37.94 26.55 -16.18
CA MET A 1 -37.79 26.89 -14.74
C MET A 1 -36.74 26.01 -14.02
N LEU A 2 -35.56 25.78 -14.57
CA LEU A 2 -34.50 24.94 -13.95
C LEU A 2 -33.18 25.69 -13.70
N ASP A 3 -33.12 26.99 -13.96
CA ASP A 3 -31.88 27.77 -13.88
C ASP A 3 -31.58 28.34 -12.48
N GLY A 4 -32.58 28.47 -11.63
CA GLY A 4 -32.40 28.98 -10.26
C GLY A 4 -31.57 28.09 -9.34
N SER A 5 -31.58 26.78 -9.54
CA SER A 5 -30.86 25.84 -8.71
C SER A 5 -29.33 25.85 -9.01
N LYS A 6 -28.93 25.91 -10.28
CA LYS A 6 -27.50 25.94 -10.67
C LYS A 6 -26.84 27.27 -10.27
N THR A 7 -27.54 28.40 -10.43
CA THR A 7 -27.05 29.72 -10.01
C THR A 7 -26.94 29.81 -8.48
N ALA A 8 -27.92 29.26 -7.73
CA ALA A 8 -27.86 29.19 -6.27
C ALA A 8 -26.67 28.31 -5.78
N ILE A 9 -26.43 27.17 -6.41
CA ILE A 9 -25.30 26.30 -6.10
C ILE A 9 -23.97 27.02 -6.39
N ALA A 10 -23.84 27.65 -7.54
CA ALA A 10 -22.65 28.43 -7.90
C ALA A 10 -22.41 29.59 -6.93
N ARG A 11 -23.46 30.31 -6.51
CA ARG A 11 -23.35 31.37 -5.51
C ARG A 11 -22.92 30.85 -4.15
N LYS A 12 -23.50 29.73 -3.70
CA LYS A 12 -23.12 29.06 -2.45
C LYS A 12 -21.63 28.64 -2.49
N LYS A 13 -21.16 28.06 -3.60
CA LYS A 13 -19.76 27.68 -3.78
C LYS A 13 -18.83 28.89 -3.69
N LYS A 14 -19.17 29.98 -4.41
CA LYS A 14 -18.37 31.21 -4.38
C LYS A 14 -18.33 31.86 -2.99
N LEU A 15 -19.43 31.86 -2.26
CA LEU A 15 -19.48 32.35 -0.89
C LEU A 15 -18.64 31.51 0.05
N ARG A 16 -18.69 30.17 -0.08
CA ARG A 16 -17.86 29.26 0.70
C ARG A 16 -16.38 29.48 0.45
N GLU A 17 -15.96 29.60 -0.82
CA GLU A 17 -14.56 29.88 -1.18
C GLU A 17 -14.09 31.23 -0.61
N ARG A 18 -14.96 32.24 -0.62
CA ARG A 18 -14.64 33.54 -0.01
C ARG A 18 -14.45 33.45 1.50
N VAL A 19 -15.34 32.72 2.20
CA VAL A 19 -15.23 32.53 3.65
C VAL A 19 -13.95 31.74 4.00
N ILE A 20 -13.63 30.68 3.26
CA ILE A 20 -12.40 29.90 3.47
C ILE A 20 -11.19 30.81 3.34
N ARG A 21 -11.10 31.64 2.29
CA ARG A 21 -10.00 32.57 2.08
C ARG A 21 -9.87 33.57 3.23
N MET A 22 -10.96 34.12 3.72
CA MET A 22 -10.94 35.02 4.88
C MET A 22 -10.42 34.34 6.15
N TYR A 23 -10.77 33.05 6.36
CA TYR A 23 -10.23 32.26 7.47
C TYR A 23 -8.74 31.98 7.33
N GLU A 24 -8.26 31.70 6.12
CA GLU A 24 -6.84 31.50 5.83
C GLU A 24 -6.05 32.79 6.08
N GLU A 25 -6.54 33.95 5.60
CA GLU A 25 -5.94 35.24 5.86
C GLU A 25 -5.87 35.57 7.35
N LEU A 26 -6.94 35.28 8.10
CA LEU A 26 -7.00 35.47 9.55
C LEU A 26 -6.00 34.53 10.27
N ALA A 27 -5.92 33.27 9.85
CA ALA A 27 -4.96 32.32 10.43
C ALA A 27 -3.51 32.78 10.23
N HIS A 28 -3.17 33.23 9.02
CA HIS A 28 -1.83 33.80 8.75
C HIS A 28 -1.55 35.07 9.55
N TYR A 29 -2.56 35.92 9.74
CA TYR A 29 -2.40 37.11 10.59
C TYR A 29 -2.09 36.72 12.04
N VAL A 30 -2.81 35.74 12.61
CA VAL A 30 -2.58 35.25 13.97
C VAL A 30 -1.19 34.62 14.07
N GLU A 31 -0.82 33.74 13.12
CA GLU A 31 0.49 33.10 13.07
C GLU A 31 1.63 34.13 13.05
N SER A 32 1.49 35.18 12.25
CA SER A 32 2.50 36.23 12.14
C SER A 32 2.60 37.11 13.39
N ASN A 33 1.54 37.22 14.20
CA ASN A 33 1.53 38.10 15.36
C ASN A 33 1.67 37.39 16.71
N CYS A 34 1.70 36.07 16.74
CA CYS A 34 1.89 35.34 17.99
C CYS A 34 3.37 35.24 18.43
N ASN A 35 4.34 35.76 17.64
CA ASN A 35 5.77 35.77 17.96
C ASN A 35 6.34 34.42 18.43
N ASP A 36 5.97 33.33 17.76
CA ASP A 36 6.31 31.94 18.12
C ASP A 36 5.81 31.49 19.52
N ASP A 37 4.94 32.29 20.14
CA ASP A 37 4.33 31.91 21.42
C ASP A 37 3.08 31.05 21.20
N MET A 38 3.20 29.77 21.49
CA MET A 38 2.12 28.80 21.37
C MET A 38 0.92 29.12 22.28
N ALA A 39 1.15 29.69 23.46
CA ALA A 39 0.06 30.04 24.38
C ALA A 39 -0.80 31.16 23.79
N THR A 40 -0.19 32.21 23.24
CA THR A 40 -0.85 33.29 22.54
C THR A 40 -1.58 32.78 21.29
N PHE A 41 -0.98 31.87 20.53
CA PHE A 41 -1.62 31.24 19.36
C PHE A 41 -2.90 30.50 19.76
N LEU A 42 -2.86 29.68 20.80
CA LEU A 42 -4.03 28.90 21.27
C LEU A 42 -5.18 29.78 21.78
N LEU A 43 -4.89 30.97 22.35
CA LEU A 43 -5.90 31.95 22.76
C LEU A 43 -6.72 32.48 21.61
N SER A 44 -6.22 32.47 20.38
CA SER A 44 -6.96 32.88 19.18
C SER A 44 -8.09 31.93 18.80
N GLY A 45 -8.13 30.72 19.36
CA GLY A 45 -9.08 29.66 19.02
C GLY A 45 -8.64 28.80 17.80
N PHE A 46 -7.53 29.15 17.15
CA PHE A 46 -6.95 28.28 16.13
C PHE A 46 -6.21 27.12 16.74
N GLN A 47 -6.22 25.98 16.08
CA GLN A 47 -5.42 24.82 16.47
C GLN A 47 -4.25 24.65 15.52
N PRO A 48 -3.03 24.43 16.03
CA PRO A 48 -1.89 24.20 15.19
C PRO A 48 -2.10 22.89 14.40
N THR A 49 -1.76 22.92 13.12
CA THR A 49 -1.73 21.70 12.32
C THR A 49 -0.63 20.80 12.89
N ALA A 50 -0.97 19.56 13.21
CA ALA A 50 0.00 18.59 13.70
C ALA A 50 1.13 18.44 12.65
N THR A 51 2.30 18.96 12.96
CA THR A 51 3.51 18.83 12.13
C THR A 51 4.12 17.43 12.24
N THR A 52 3.74 16.70 13.29
CA THR A 52 4.23 15.33 13.51
C THR A 52 3.49 14.38 12.59
N LYS A 53 4.16 13.98 11.52
CA LYS A 53 3.68 12.92 10.64
C LYS A 53 3.53 11.65 11.50
N ALA A 54 2.33 11.06 11.51
CA ALA A 54 2.10 9.81 12.22
C ALA A 54 3.20 8.78 11.85
N PRO A 55 3.77 8.07 12.82
CA PRO A 55 4.77 7.06 12.53
C PRO A 55 4.22 6.06 11.50
N PRO A 56 5.06 5.57 10.57
CA PRO A 56 4.62 4.61 9.58
C PRO A 56 4.11 3.36 10.30
N GLN A 57 2.85 3.02 10.05
CA GLN A 57 2.27 1.79 10.60
C GLN A 57 2.89 0.59 9.89
N PRO A 58 3.14 -0.54 10.60
CA PRO A 58 3.64 -1.76 10.00
C PRO A 58 2.68 -2.26 8.90
N LEU A 59 3.24 -2.98 7.94
CA LEU A 59 2.46 -3.62 6.88
C LEU A 59 1.73 -4.84 7.45
N GLU A 60 0.53 -5.09 6.93
CA GLU A 60 -0.19 -6.34 7.19
C GLU A 60 0.50 -7.51 6.48
N GLN A 61 0.37 -8.70 7.06
CA GLN A 61 0.94 -9.92 6.48
C GLN A 61 0.29 -10.22 5.13
N VAL A 62 1.12 -10.48 4.13
CA VAL A 62 0.67 -10.93 2.81
C VAL A 62 0.42 -12.44 2.81
N SER A 63 -0.58 -12.90 2.06
CA SER A 63 -0.89 -14.32 1.90
C SER A 63 -1.07 -14.69 0.42
N ILE A 64 -0.64 -15.90 0.06
CA ILE A 64 -0.87 -16.46 -1.28
C ILE A 64 -2.34 -16.92 -1.38
N VAL A 65 -3.05 -16.39 -2.37
CA VAL A 65 -4.43 -16.76 -2.66
C VAL A 65 -4.51 -18.02 -3.52
N SER A 66 -3.63 -18.10 -4.54
CA SER A 66 -3.60 -19.26 -5.43
C SER A 66 -2.26 -19.40 -6.13
N VAL A 67 -1.86 -20.63 -6.38
CA VAL A 67 -0.77 -21.00 -7.27
C VAL A 67 -1.35 -22.01 -8.27
N VAL A 68 -1.40 -21.62 -9.54
CA VAL A 68 -2.00 -22.39 -10.62
C VAL A 68 -1.03 -22.53 -11.78
N GLN A 69 -1.22 -23.56 -12.61
CA GLN A 69 -0.49 -23.75 -13.84
C GLN A 69 -0.65 -22.54 -14.77
N GLY A 70 0.42 -22.15 -15.44
CA GLY A 70 0.40 -21.14 -16.48
C GLY A 70 -0.12 -21.68 -17.82
N SER A 71 0.11 -20.91 -18.88
CA SER A 71 -0.34 -21.28 -20.25
C SER A 71 0.55 -22.32 -20.91
N VAL A 72 1.75 -22.50 -20.43
CA VAL A 72 2.75 -23.42 -20.97
C VAL A 72 3.32 -24.29 -19.86
N SER A 73 3.85 -25.47 -20.25
CA SER A 73 4.53 -26.37 -19.29
C SER A 73 5.72 -25.69 -18.65
N GLY A 74 5.95 -25.93 -17.35
CA GLY A 74 7.00 -25.29 -16.58
C GLY A 74 6.71 -23.82 -16.20
N GLN A 75 5.46 -23.37 -16.38
CA GLN A 75 5.02 -22.03 -16.00
C GLN A 75 3.98 -22.10 -14.89
N MET A 76 4.14 -21.29 -13.84
CA MET A 76 3.18 -21.20 -12.73
C MET A 76 2.80 -19.75 -12.50
N LYS A 77 1.51 -19.50 -12.24
CA LYS A 77 0.97 -18.20 -11.87
C LYS A 77 0.66 -18.15 -10.38
N VAL A 78 1.39 -17.31 -9.67
CA VAL A 78 1.18 -17.03 -8.25
C VAL A 78 0.32 -15.80 -8.11
N ARG A 79 -0.74 -15.86 -7.32
CA ARG A 79 -1.62 -14.74 -6.95
C ARG A 79 -1.68 -14.60 -5.44
N PHE A 80 -1.63 -13.37 -4.95
CA PHE A 80 -1.65 -13.06 -3.52
C PHE A 80 -2.53 -11.82 -3.25
N ASN A 81 -2.90 -11.63 -1.99
CA ASN A 81 -3.72 -10.50 -1.59
C ASN A 81 -2.91 -9.19 -1.67
N ARG A 82 -3.63 -8.10 -1.93
CA ARG A 82 -3.04 -6.76 -1.86
C ARG A 82 -2.91 -6.33 -0.41
N VAL A 83 -1.72 -5.85 -0.04
CA VAL A 83 -1.46 -5.26 1.26
C VAL A 83 -1.51 -3.73 1.14
N PRO A 84 -2.34 -3.04 1.95
CA PRO A 84 -2.37 -1.59 1.97
C PRO A 84 -0.99 -0.99 2.27
N ARG A 85 -0.61 0.06 1.56
CA ARG A 85 0.70 0.74 1.72
C ARG A 85 1.93 -0.07 1.28
N ALA A 86 1.77 -1.30 0.80
CA ALA A 86 2.84 -2.00 0.10
C ALA A 86 3.13 -1.31 -1.24
N VAL A 87 4.41 -1.20 -1.55
CA VAL A 87 4.92 -0.60 -2.81
C VAL A 87 5.21 -1.72 -3.80
N ASP A 88 5.86 -2.78 -3.32
CA ASP A 88 6.21 -3.96 -4.11
C ASP A 88 6.15 -5.23 -3.26
N TYR A 89 6.34 -6.36 -3.93
CA TYR A 89 6.27 -7.69 -3.35
C TYR A 89 7.44 -8.51 -3.88
N ASP A 90 8.10 -9.27 -3.00
CA ASP A 90 9.02 -10.33 -3.39
C ASP A 90 8.29 -11.66 -3.32
N VAL A 91 8.38 -12.41 -4.39
CA VAL A 91 7.91 -13.80 -4.49
C VAL A 91 9.13 -14.69 -4.60
N ARG A 92 9.23 -15.68 -3.74
CA ARG A 92 10.32 -16.67 -3.83
C ARG A 92 9.80 -18.07 -4.11
N ARG A 93 10.58 -18.82 -4.85
CA ARG A 93 10.34 -20.23 -5.16
C ARG A 93 11.55 -21.07 -4.83
N GLY A 94 11.33 -22.30 -4.44
CA GLY A 94 12.39 -23.29 -4.24
C GLY A 94 11.89 -24.70 -4.50
N ALA A 95 12.72 -25.54 -5.07
CA ALA A 95 12.39 -26.95 -5.26
C ALA A 95 12.36 -27.69 -3.91
N VAL A 96 11.27 -28.40 -3.66
CA VAL A 96 11.12 -29.23 -2.45
C VAL A 96 11.93 -30.51 -2.64
N PRO A 97 12.79 -30.88 -1.68
CA PRO A 97 13.53 -32.13 -1.75
C PRO A 97 12.64 -33.37 -1.83
N SER A 98 13.09 -34.44 -2.48
CA SER A 98 12.32 -35.70 -2.62
C SER A 98 11.99 -36.35 -1.27
N GLY A 99 12.75 -36.05 -0.22
CA GLY A 99 12.46 -36.48 1.16
C GLY A 99 11.46 -35.63 1.92
N GLY A 100 10.87 -34.58 1.29
CA GLY A 100 10.02 -33.59 1.92
C GLY A 100 10.82 -32.51 2.65
N GLY A 101 10.10 -31.57 3.25
CA GLY A 101 10.67 -30.42 3.96
C GLY A 101 10.67 -29.15 3.13
N MET A 102 11.32 -28.11 3.67
CA MET A 102 11.40 -26.82 2.99
C MET A 102 12.62 -26.76 2.06
N PRO A 103 12.54 -26.02 0.95
CA PRO A 103 13.67 -25.80 0.07
C PRO A 103 14.87 -25.20 0.81
N THR A 104 16.08 -25.67 0.48
CA THR A 104 17.33 -25.11 0.99
C THR A 104 17.84 -23.93 0.14
N ALA A 105 17.44 -23.91 -1.14
CA ALA A 105 17.77 -22.85 -2.07
C ALA A 105 16.48 -22.15 -2.57
N TRP A 106 16.51 -20.83 -2.57
CA TRP A 106 15.39 -19.99 -2.99
C TRP A 106 15.82 -19.05 -4.11
N THR A 107 14.95 -18.92 -5.10
CA THR A 107 15.07 -17.89 -6.14
C THR A 107 13.99 -16.86 -5.88
N GLU A 108 14.34 -15.58 -5.87
CA GLU A 108 13.45 -14.47 -5.58
C GLU A 108 13.17 -13.63 -6.84
N GLU A 109 11.95 -13.20 -7.01
CA GLU A 109 11.52 -12.29 -8.08
C GLU A 109 10.64 -11.19 -7.48
N ARG A 110 10.87 -9.93 -7.93
CA ARG A 110 10.14 -8.77 -7.45
C ARG A 110 9.05 -8.34 -8.42
N THR A 111 7.92 -7.93 -7.87
CA THR A 111 6.78 -7.41 -8.66
C THR A 111 6.01 -6.33 -7.92
N THR A 112 5.47 -5.38 -8.65
CA THR A 112 4.52 -4.36 -8.11
C THR A 112 3.05 -4.80 -8.24
N LYS A 113 2.82 -5.93 -8.92
CA LYS A 113 1.48 -6.50 -9.15
C LYS A 113 1.17 -7.53 -8.06
N THR A 114 -0.11 -7.82 -7.87
CA THR A 114 -0.61 -8.88 -6.96
C THR A 114 -0.63 -10.27 -7.61
N SER A 115 0.03 -10.41 -8.73
CA SER A 115 0.23 -11.69 -9.42
C SER A 115 1.55 -11.68 -10.16
N LEU A 116 2.23 -12.83 -10.17
CA LEU A 116 3.48 -13.06 -10.88
C LEU A 116 3.36 -14.37 -11.67
N ILE A 117 3.88 -14.36 -12.88
CA ILE A 117 4.09 -15.56 -13.68
C ILE A 117 5.54 -15.95 -13.51
N ILE A 118 5.78 -17.17 -13.11
CA ILE A 118 7.11 -17.76 -12.88
C ILE A 118 7.36 -18.80 -13.96
N ASP A 119 8.40 -18.59 -14.72
CA ASP A 119 8.79 -19.43 -15.84
C ASP A 119 9.96 -20.34 -15.48
N ASN A 120 10.31 -21.23 -16.42
CA ASN A 120 11.48 -22.10 -16.35
C ASN A 120 11.49 -23.03 -15.12
N LEU A 121 10.32 -23.47 -14.69
CA LEU A 121 10.19 -24.53 -13.70
C LEU A 121 10.33 -25.89 -14.38
N THR A 122 10.98 -26.83 -13.71
CA THR A 122 11.11 -28.21 -14.22
C THR A 122 9.79 -28.95 -14.03
N PRO A 123 9.12 -29.39 -15.11
CA PRO A 123 7.91 -30.19 -15.00
C PRO A 123 8.13 -31.44 -14.17
N GLY A 124 7.12 -31.86 -13.41
CA GLY A 124 7.22 -32.99 -12.49
C GLY A 124 7.92 -32.69 -11.17
N THR A 125 8.47 -31.48 -10.99
CA THR A 125 9.14 -31.07 -9.76
C THR A 125 8.17 -30.32 -8.85
N THR A 126 8.20 -30.63 -7.56
CA THR A 126 7.43 -29.92 -6.54
C THR A 126 8.15 -28.66 -6.09
N TYR A 127 7.46 -27.53 -6.09
CA TYR A 127 8.00 -26.25 -5.65
C TYR A 127 7.20 -25.71 -4.47
N ALA A 128 7.90 -25.04 -3.56
CA ALA A 128 7.31 -24.19 -2.54
C ALA A 128 7.39 -22.72 -2.96
N PHE A 129 6.30 -21.97 -2.73
CA PHE A 129 6.19 -20.55 -3.03
C PHE A 129 5.87 -19.79 -1.77
N GLN A 130 6.51 -18.64 -1.59
CA GLN A 130 6.25 -17.70 -0.51
C GLN A 130 6.31 -16.29 -1.07
N VAL A 131 5.63 -15.36 -0.39
CA VAL A 131 5.59 -13.95 -0.75
C VAL A 131 5.81 -13.07 0.47
N ARG A 132 6.43 -11.91 0.30
CA ARG A 132 6.50 -10.85 1.31
C ARG A 132 6.22 -9.50 0.66
N ALA A 133 5.71 -8.56 1.44
CA ALA A 133 5.41 -7.21 0.99
C ALA A 133 6.47 -6.22 1.47
N PHE A 134 6.78 -5.22 0.64
CA PHE A 134 7.65 -4.10 0.96
C PHE A 134 6.87 -2.79 0.95
N GLY A 135 7.19 -1.91 1.86
CA GLY A 135 6.67 -0.55 1.93
C GLY A 135 7.61 0.40 2.65
N ARG A 136 7.14 1.61 2.91
CA ARG A 136 7.96 2.64 3.58
C ARG A 136 8.36 2.29 5.01
N SER A 137 7.62 1.41 5.67
CA SER A 137 7.89 0.93 7.03
C SER A 137 8.78 -0.31 7.08
N GLY A 138 9.28 -0.77 5.95
CA GLY A 138 10.09 -1.99 5.83
C GLY A 138 9.36 -3.11 5.12
N SER A 139 9.77 -4.35 5.36
CA SER A 139 9.17 -5.57 4.79
C SER A 139 8.38 -6.34 5.84
N THR A 140 7.38 -7.12 5.36
CA THR A 140 6.76 -8.15 6.18
C THR A 140 7.64 -9.39 6.27
N ASP A 141 7.29 -10.29 7.17
CA ASP A 141 7.80 -11.67 7.11
C ASP A 141 7.29 -12.39 5.86
N TRP A 142 7.91 -13.54 5.55
CA TRP A 142 7.45 -14.40 4.47
C TRP A 142 6.09 -15.02 4.83
N SER A 143 5.21 -15.13 3.83
CA SER A 143 3.94 -15.86 3.98
C SER A 143 4.14 -17.33 4.27
N ASP A 144 3.07 -18.02 4.65
CA ASP A 144 3.05 -19.47 4.64
C ASP A 144 3.41 -20.01 3.26
N ALA A 145 4.11 -21.14 3.23
CA ALA A 145 4.53 -21.76 1.99
C ALA A 145 3.36 -22.51 1.32
N VAL A 146 3.13 -22.22 0.06
CA VAL A 146 2.20 -22.98 -0.79
C VAL A 146 3.01 -23.93 -1.67
N ILE A 147 2.78 -25.22 -1.51
CA ILE A 147 3.48 -26.27 -2.24
C ILE A 147 2.64 -26.72 -3.44
N ARG A 148 3.24 -26.74 -4.64
CA ARG A 148 2.62 -27.19 -5.88
C ARG A 148 3.63 -27.91 -6.77
N ILE A 149 3.16 -28.89 -7.54
CA ILE A 149 3.94 -29.55 -8.59
C ILE A 149 3.81 -28.72 -9.88
N ALA A 150 4.94 -28.48 -10.55
CA ALA A 150 4.94 -27.88 -11.88
C ALA A 150 4.60 -28.95 -12.92
N VAL A 151 3.77 -28.60 -13.89
CA VAL A 151 3.32 -29.50 -14.95
C VAL A 151 3.72 -28.98 -16.32
#